data_3a60d7e616198ef8bc735c7caa4640ba
#
_entry.id   3a60d7e616198ef8bc735c7caa4640ba
#
_cell.length_a   1.000
_cell.length_b   1.000
_cell.length_c   1.000
_cell.angle_alpha   90.00
_cell.angle_beta   90.00
_cell.angle_gamma   90.00
#
_symmetry.space_group_name_H-M   'P 1'
#
loop_
_entity.id
_entity.type
_entity.pdbx_description
1 polymer ?
#
loop_
_entity_poly.entity_id
_entity_poly.type
_entity_poly.pdbx_seq_one_letter_code
_entity_poly.pdbx_strand_id
1 'polypeptide(L)'
;DSYRKVFLASDFQLDQMTDTLSNTNFNGITPEIKEILNKCPESEKTGYVYYSEERHKMEPVLLKTWETLAEKNKENWTDYEKQIWEETKADNTVKVHFLGISEAVFDMLEWKGEKCSWDTFKSGDYVIVDYSDKYTEQPVSYYQSGETFKMEYGNGKQKDYGVIGEAMMPYSLDYPYADSVYITVMVPEEEYITQTENQSAMYATIDAKKGEDKQVKEYIDKNVLKENDMINVFSVLDMKASFRRFVSKYYMIGSFLVVILAFIGI
;
A
#
# COMPACT_ATOMS: atom_id res chain seq x y z
N ASP A 1 -0.51 6.85 -19.50
CA ASP A 1 0.27 6.43 -18.33
C ASP A 1 0.16 7.36 -17.13
N SER A 2 -0.42 8.58 -17.27
CA SER A 2 -0.69 9.47 -16.13
C SER A 2 -1.65 8.88 -15.09
N TYR A 3 -2.58 8.01 -15.48
CA TYR A 3 -3.51 7.35 -14.55
C TYR A 3 -2.82 6.34 -13.63
N ARG A 4 -1.83 5.59 -14.12
CA ARG A 4 -1.06 4.63 -13.32
C ARG A 4 -0.35 5.32 -12.14
N LYS A 5 0.25 6.49 -12.39
CA LYS A 5 1.00 7.22 -11.34
C LYS A 5 0.12 7.97 -10.33
N VAL A 6 -1.10 8.33 -10.72
CA VAL A 6 -1.98 9.17 -9.87
C VAL A 6 -2.96 8.35 -9.05
N PHE A 7 -3.50 7.26 -9.62
CA PHE A 7 -4.61 6.52 -9.02
C PHE A 7 -4.29 5.07 -8.70
N LEU A 8 -3.51 4.39 -9.55
CA LEU A 8 -3.11 2.99 -9.36
C LEU A 8 -1.63 2.81 -9.68
N ALA A 9 -0.96 1.94 -8.94
CA ALA A 9 0.44 1.60 -9.16
C ALA A 9 0.64 0.65 -10.37
N SER A 10 -0.43 -0.08 -10.77
CA SER A 10 -0.44 -1.11 -11.81
C SER A 10 -1.68 -0.99 -12.71
N ASP A 11 -1.80 -1.84 -13.74
CA ASP A 11 -2.99 -1.86 -14.59
C ASP A 11 -4.23 -2.38 -13.86
N PHE A 12 -4.04 -3.35 -12.95
CA PHE A 12 -5.08 -3.89 -12.08
C PHE A 12 -4.57 -3.97 -10.65
N GLN A 13 -5.46 -3.68 -9.70
CA GLN A 13 -5.25 -3.88 -8.28
C GLN A 13 -6.45 -4.60 -7.70
N LEU A 14 -6.20 -5.64 -6.92
CA LEU A 14 -7.20 -6.41 -6.19
C LEU A 14 -7.00 -6.24 -4.71
N ASP A 15 -8.10 -6.08 -3.98
CA ASP A 15 -8.14 -6.08 -2.52
C ASP A 15 -9.40 -6.76 -1.98
N GLN A 16 -9.45 -6.98 -0.69
CA GLN A 16 -10.65 -7.45 -0.03
C GLN A 16 -11.59 -6.28 0.25
N MET A 17 -12.89 -6.44 -0.05
CA MET A 17 -13.91 -5.51 0.40
C MET A 17 -14.00 -5.51 1.93
N THR A 18 -13.87 -4.33 2.54
CA THR A 18 -14.09 -4.14 3.97
C THR A 18 -15.31 -3.26 4.20
N ASP A 19 -16.34 -3.82 4.82
CA ASP A 19 -17.58 -3.08 5.12
C ASP A 19 -17.45 -2.12 6.30
N THR A 20 -16.37 -2.22 7.09
CA THR A 20 -16.22 -1.42 8.31
C THR A 20 -14.78 -0.96 8.51
N LEU A 21 -14.63 0.30 8.94
CA LEU A 21 -13.37 0.92 9.36
C LEU A 21 -12.66 0.19 10.53
N SER A 22 -13.34 -0.74 11.20
CA SER A 22 -12.81 -1.51 12.33
C SER A 22 -12.21 -2.86 11.93
N ASN A 23 -12.36 -3.29 10.69
CA ASN A 23 -11.81 -4.57 10.24
C ASN A 23 -10.42 -4.35 9.61
N THR A 24 -9.37 -4.55 10.40
CA THR A 24 -7.97 -4.44 9.97
C THR A 24 -7.43 -5.72 9.34
N ASN A 25 -8.27 -6.74 9.14
CA ASN A 25 -7.86 -8.02 8.57
C ASN A 25 -8.02 -8.01 7.04
N PHE A 26 -7.02 -7.50 6.34
CA PHE A 26 -6.98 -7.42 4.86
C PHE A 26 -6.29 -8.65 4.25
N ASN A 27 -6.81 -9.83 4.50
CA ASN A 27 -6.21 -11.10 4.06
C ASN A 27 -7.00 -11.74 2.90
N GLY A 28 -7.54 -10.91 2.00
CA GLY A 28 -8.42 -11.38 0.93
C GLY A 28 -7.75 -12.11 -0.21
N ILE A 29 -6.46 -11.84 -0.45
CA ILE A 29 -5.70 -12.51 -1.53
C ILE A 29 -5.05 -13.75 -0.95
N THR A 30 -5.80 -14.85 -0.92
CA THR A 30 -5.34 -16.14 -0.39
C THR A 30 -4.27 -16.78 -1.29
N PRO A 31 -3.53 -17.80 -0.81
CA PRO A 31 -2.58 -18.54 -1.64
C PRO A 31 -3.20 -19.12 -2.91
N GLU A 32 -4.46 -19.57 -2.85
CA GLU A 32 -5.19 -20.11 -4.00
C GLU A 32 -5.46 -19.01 -5.05
N ILE A 33 -5.89 -17.83 -4.61
CA ILE A 33 -6.09 -16.67 -5.50
C ILE A 33 -4.76 -16.24 -6.11
N LYS A 34 -3.69 -16.19 -5.30
CA LYS A 34 -2.33 -15.90 -5.76
C LYS A 34 -1.89 -16.89 -6.87
N GLU A 35 -2.14 -18.17 -6.68
CA GLU A 35 -1.84 -19.19 -7.69
C GLU A 35 -2.62 -18.98 -9.00
N ILE A 36 -3.91 -18.61 -8.90
CA ILE A 36 -4.74 -18.28 -10.05
C ILE A 36 -4.17 -17.06 -10.79
N LEU A 37 -3.87 -15.97 -10.07
CA LEU A 37 -3.36 -14.74 -10.68
C LEU A 37 -2.00 -14.94 -11.37
N ASN A 38 -1.10 -15.75 -10.76
CA ASN A 38 0.20 -16.08 -11.35
C ASN A 38 0.12 -16.91 -12.61
N LYS A 39 -1.03 -17.60 -12.85
CA LYS A 39 -1.29 -18.38 -14.06
C LYS A 39 -1.94 -17.57 -15.18
N CYS A 40 -2.20 -16.27 -14.99
CA CYS A 40 -2.77 -15.42 -16.04
C CYS A 40 -1.76 -15.27 -17.19
N PRO A 41 -2.05 -15.81 -18.39
CA PRO A 41 -1.05 -15.88 -19.47
C PRO A 41 -0.77 -14.51 -20.10
N GLU A 42 -1.69 -13.56 -19.95
CA GLU A 42 -1.58 -12.21 -20.48
C GLU A 42 -0.99 -11.22 -19.46
N SER A 43 -0.67 -11.68 -18.25
CA SER A 43 0.06 -10.88 -17.26
C SER A 43 1.53 -10.75 -17.65
N GLU A 44 2.07 -9.54 -17.54
CA GLU A 44 3.50 -9.27 -17.65
C GLU A 44 4.18 -9.38 -16.28
N LYS A 45 3.57 -8.78 -15.25
CA LYS A 45 4.04 -8.81 -13.86
C LYS A 45 2.85 -8.95 -12.92
N THR A 46 3.05 -9.72 -11.85
CA THR A 46 2.13 -9.82 -10.73
C THR A 46 2.88 -9.49 -9.45
N GLY A 47 2.28 -8.65 -8.61
CA GLY A 47 2.87 -8.25 -7.33
C GLY A 47 1.91 -8.44 -6.18
N TYR A 48 2.46 -8.52 -4.96
CA TYR A 48 1.70 -8.74 -3.74
C TYR A 48 2.20 -7.86 -2.62
N VAL A 49 1.26 -7.37 -1.80
CA VAL A 49 1.54 -6.65 -0.56
C VAL A 49 0.83 -7.38 0.57
N TYR A 50 1.58 -7.78 1.57
CA TYR A 50 1.09 -8.39 2.81
C TYR A 50 1.10 -7.34 3.92
N TYR A 51 0.25 -7.51 4.92
CA TYR A 51 0.13 -6.57 6.03
C TYR A 51 -0.11 -7.29 7.35
N SER A 52 0.61 -6.84 8.38
CA SER A 52 0.28 -7.09 9.78
C SER A 52 0.67 -5.88 10.65
N GLU A 53 0.05 -5.78 11.83
CA GLU A 53 0.45 -4.83 12.85
C GLU A 53 1.41 -5.55 13.81
N GLU A 54 2.62 -5.05 13.90
CA GLU A 54 3.67 -5.59 14.74
C GLU A 54 4.20 -4.51 15.70
N ARG A 55 5.28 -4.80 16.42
CA ARG A 55 5.90 -3.87 17.37
C ARG A 55 7.40 -3.70 17.11
N HIS A 56 7.87 -2.50 17.37
CA HIS A 56 9.28 -2.17 17.33
C HIS A 56 9.73 -1.58 18.68
N LYS A 57 10.80 -2.11 19.25
CA LYS A 57 11.43 -1.59 20.46
C LYS A 57 12.23 -0.34 20.12
N MET A 58 11.80 0.80 20.62
CA MET A 58 12.48 2.07 20.35
C MET A 58 13.73 2.28 21.19
N GLU A 59 14.77 2.76 20.53
CA GLU A 59 15.92 3.33 21.24
C GLU A 59 15.55 4.71 21.86
N PRO A 60 16.13 5.09 23.01
CA PRO A 60 15.76 6.34 23.71
C PRO A 60 15.87 7.61 22.86
N VAL A 61 16.79 7.64 21.90
CA VAL A 61 16.99 8.79 21.00
C VAL A 61 15.79 8.94 20.06
N LEU A 62 15.28 7.82 19.53
CA LEU A 62 14.12 7.82 18.65
C LEU A 62 12.87 8.22 19.42
N LEU A 63 12.67 7.70 20.63
CA LEU A 63 11.55 8.10 21.49
C LEU A 63 11.53 9.61 21.71
N LYS A 64 12.66 10.22 21.97
CA LYS A 64 12.76 11.67 22.13
C LYS A 64 12.42 12.45 20.87
N THR A 65 12.77 11.93 19.69
CA THR A 65 12.39 12.51 18.41
C THR A 65 10.87 12.46 18.24
N TRP A 66 10.27 11.35 18.56
CA TRP A 66 8.81 11.15 18.53
C TRP A 66 8.08 12.03 19.53
N GLU A 67 8.61 12.20 20.75
CA GLU A 67 8.07 13.15 21.73
C GLU A 67 8.01 14.57 21.16
N THR A 68 9.06 15.00 20.48
CA THR A 68 9.11 16.34 19.86
C THR A 68 8.06 16.48 18.74
N LEU A 69 7.86 15.44 17.94
CA LEU A 69 6.83 15.43 16.88
C LEU A 69 5.41 15.36 17.47
N ALA A 70 5.23 14.55 18.50
CA ALA A 70 3.97 14.40 19.21
C ALA A 70 3.49 15.73 19.81
N GLU A 71 4.37 16.45 20.49
CA GLU A 71 4.03 17.75 21.08
C GLU A 71 3.57 18.77 20.04
N LYS A 72 4.12 18.74 18.82
CA LYS A 72 3.70 19.63 17.74
C LYS A 72 2.32 19.30 17.17
N ASN A 73 1.96 18.04 17.15
CA ASN A 73 0.78 17.54 16.43
C ASN A 73 -0.34 17.07 17.37
N LYS A 74 -0.08 16.92 18.67
CA LYS A 74 -0.99 16.33 19.67
C LYS A 74 -2.37 17.01 19.75
N GLU A 75 -2.46 18.28 19.41
CA GLU A 75 -3.75 19.00 19.39
C GLU A 75 -4.68 18.51 18.27
N ASN A 76 -4.10 17.96 17.19
CA ASN A 76 -4.84 17.44 16.03
C ASN A 76 -5.14 15.94 16.14
N TRP A 77 -4.59 15.26 17.15
CA TRP A 77 -4.77 13.83 17.33
C TRP A 77 -6.15 13.48 17.86
N THR A 78 -6.67 12.37 17.35
CA THR A 78 -7.85 11.70 17.90
C THR A 78 -7.56 11.16 19.31
N ASP A 79 -8.59 10.85 20.07
CA ASP A 79 -8.40 10.22 21.38
C ASP A 79 -7.74 8.84 21.28
N TYR A 80 -7.97 8.11 20.17
CA TYR A 80 -7.30 6.85 19.87
C TYR A 80 -5.80 7.02 19.67
N GLU A 81 -5.37 8.00 18.87
CA GLU A 81 -3.95 8.30 18.65
C GLU A 81 -3.24 8.74 19.94
N LYS A 82 -3.92 9.53 20.77
CA LYS A 82 -3.41 9.91 22.10
C LYS A 82 -3.22 8.68 23.00
N GLN A 83 -4.17 7.75 22.98
CA GLN A 83 -4.05 6.51 23.74
C GLN A 83 -2.86 5.67 23.28
N ILE A 84 -2.71 5.44 21.96
CA ILE A 84 -1.56 4.71 21.41
C ILE A 84 -0.23 5.37 21.81
N TRP A 85 -0.18 6.71 21.78
CA TRP A 85 1.01 7.43 22.21
C TRP A 85 1.36 7.22 23.69
N GLU A 86 0.37 7.22 24.58
CA GLU A 86 0.60 6.93 26.00
C GLU A 86 1.08 5.47 26.20
N GLU A 87 0.52 4.52 25.47
CA GLU A 87 0.97 3.12 25.47
C GLU A 87 2.43 3.02 24.96
N THR A 88 2.75 3.70 23.87
CA THR A 88 4.12 3.76 23.31
C THR A 88 5.14 4.27 24.35
N LYS A 89 4.79 5.33 25.07
CA LYS A 89 5.68 5.89 26.12
C LYS A 89 5.85 4.94 27.33
N ALA A 90 4.82 4.16 27.64
CA ALA A 90 4.82 3.30 28.83
C ALA A 90 5.80 2.11 28.70
N ASP A 91 5.95 1.53 27.50
CA ASP A 91 6.76 0.35 27.26
C ASP A 91 7.92 0.56 26.27
N ASN A 92 8.07 1.77 25.74
CA ASN A 92 9.06 2.12 24.71
C ASN A 92 8.92 1.30 23.42
N THR A 93 7.70 0.87 23.09
CA THR A 93 7.43 0.17 21.84
C THR A 93 6.51 1.01 20.96
N VAL A 94 6.84 1.11 19.68
CA VAL A 94 5.97 1.72 18.67
C VAL A 94 5.29 0.62 17.88
N LYS A 95 4.06 0.88 17.47
CA LYS A 95 3.35 0.03 16.52
C LYS A 95 3.96 0.18 15.12
N VAL A 96 4.02 -0.91 14.40
CA VAL A 96 4.61 -1.00 13.07
C VAL A 96 3.60 -1.54 12.08
N HIS A 97 3.38 -0.80 11.00
CA HIS A 97 2.78 -1.37 9.80
C HIS A 97 3.86 -2.20 9.09
N PHE A 98 3.79 -3.50 9.28
CA PHE A 98 4.76 -4.44 8.75
C PHE A 98 4.26 -4.99 7.42
N LEU A 99 4.93 -4.62 6.34
CA LEU A 99 4.54 -4.96 4.97
C LEU A 99 5.50 -6.00 4.39
N GLY A 100 4.94 -7.10 3.89
CA GLY A 100 5.66 -8.01 3.00
C GLY A 100 5.43 -7.59 1.55
N ILE A 101 6.48 -7.44 0.75
CA ILE A 101 6.37 -7.01 -0.64
C ILE A 101 7.09 -7.96 -1.59
N SER A 102 6.47 -8.19 -2.75
CA SER A 102 7.09 -8.92 -3.86
C SER A 102 8.05 -8.03 -4.66
N GLU A 103 8.89 -8.65 -5.52
CA GLU A 103 9.80 -7.93 -6.41
C GLU A 103 9.10 -6.90 -7.29
N ALA A 104 7.92 -7.24 -7.82
CA ALA A 104 7.16 -6.33 -8.66
C ALA A 104 6.76 -5.05 -7.92
N VAL A 105 6.41 -5.16 -6.63
CA VAL A 105 6.07 -4.01 -5.79
C VAL A 105 7.32 -3.24 -5.37
N PHE A 106 8.42 -3.93 -5.05
CA PHE A 106 9.71 -3.31 -4.79
C PHE A 106 10.17 -2.39 -5.93
N ASP A 107 9.91 -2.79 -7.19
CA ASP A 107 10.22 -1.98 -8.36
C ASP A 107 9.38 -0.69 -8.46
N MET A 108 8.22 -0.65 -7.79
CA MET A 108 7.32 0.51 -7.77
C MET A 108 7.64 1.52 -6.67
N LEU A 109 8.51 1.17 -5.71
CA LEU A 109 8.85 2.06 -4.59
C LEU A 109 9.50 3.35 -5.07
N GLU A 110 9.13 4.47 -4.43
CA GLU A 110 9.78 5.76 -4.61
C GLU A 110 10.88 5.94 -3.57
N TRP A 111 12.13 5.83 -4.01
CA TRP A 111 13.30 5.83 -3.13
C TRP A 111 13.75 7.23 -2.77
N LYS A 112 14.11 7.39 -1.50
CA LYS A 112 14.85 8.54 -1.02
C LYS A 112 16.35 8.21 -1.05
N GLY A 113 17.04 8.68 -2.08
CA GLY A 113 18.44 8.36 -2.30
C GLY A 113 18.64 7.18 -3.24
N GLU A 114 19.67 6.38 -3.01
CA GLU A 114 20.04 5.27 -3.89
C GLU A 114 19.17 4.04 -3.64
N LYS A 115 18.60 3.48 -4.72
CA LYS A 115 17.84 2.22 -4.65
C LYS A 115 18.80 1.05 -4.46
N CYS A 116 18.54 0.22 -3.46
CA CYS A 116 19.26 -1.06 -3.30
C CYS A 116 18.83 -2.08 -4.36
N SER A 117 19.60 -3.15 -4.53
CA SER A 117 19.21 -4.25 -5.41
C SER A 117 18.18 -5.15 -4.75
N TRP A 118 17.26 -5.72 -5.56
CA TRP A 118 16.36 -6.76 -5.08
C TRP A 118 17.10 -7.96 -4.51
N ASP A 119 18.22 -8.37 -5.15
CA ASP A 119 19.03 -9.51 -4.67
C ASP A 119 19.58 -9.31 -3.27
N THR A 120 19.91 -8.08 -2.88
CA THR A 120 20.33 -7.76 -1.51
C THR A 120 19.13 -7.77 -0.56
N PHE A 121 18.04 -7.13 -0.97
CA PHE A 121 16.84 -7.02 -0.13
C PHE A 121 16.18 -8.37 0.13
N LYS A 122 16.07 -9.24 -0.87
CA LYS A 122 15.43 -10.56 -0.75
C LYS A 122 16.11 -11.54 0.23
N SER A 123 17.32 -11.19 0.74
CA SER A 123 17.96 -11.99 1.80
C SER A 123 17.10 -12.09 3.06
N GLY A 124 16.22 -11.13 3.30
CA GLY A 124 15.38 -11.05 4.50
C GLY A 124 16.13 -10.52 5.73
N ASP A 125 17.36 -10.01 5.56
CA ASP A 125 18.15 -9.44 6.67
C ASP A 125 17.93 -7.93 6.83
N TYR A 126 17.18 -7.32 5.93
CA TYR A 126 17.01 -5.87 5.86
C TYR A 126 15.55 -5.46 5.83
N VAL A 127 15.30 -4.25 6.35
CA VAL A 127 14.04 -3.52 6.16
C VAL A 127 14.25 -2.27 5.34
N ILE A 128 13.23 -1.88 4.58
CA ILE A 128 13.08 -0.55 4.01
C ILE A 128 12.10 0.19 4.91
N VAL A 129 12.45 1.39 5.36
CA VAL A 129 11.57 2.22 6.20
C VAL A 129 10.84 3.23 5.32
N ASP A 130 9.54 3.38 5.52
CA ASP A 130 8.78 4.44 4.87
C ASP A 130 9.17 5.80 5.47
N TYR A 131 9.38 6.79 4.60
CA TYR A 131 9.72 8.15 5.01
C TYR A 131 8.56 9.14 4.84
N SER A 132 7.40 8.68 4.39
CA SER A 132 6.24 9.55 4.22
C SER A 132 5.53 9.80 5.55
N ASP A 133 5.30 11.08 5.87
CA ASP A 133 4.32 11.48 6.86
C ASP A 133 3.08 12.01 6.12
N LYS A 134 2.01 11.24 6.17
CA LYS A 134 0.75 11.56 5.49
C LYS A 134 0.07 12.83 6.04
N TYR A 135 0.45 13.26 7.24
CA TYR A 135 -0.17 14.42 7.90
C TYR A 135 0.62 15.72 7.76
N THR A 136 1.94 15.63 7.60
CA THR A 136 2.79 16.85 7.61
C THR A 136 3.18 17.34 6.22
N GLU A 137 2.85 16.63 5.16
CA GLU A 137 3.31 16.89 3.78
C GLU A 137 4.84 16.98 3.66
N GLN A 138 5.56 16.66 4.73
CA GLN A 138 7.03 16.70 4.77
C GLN A 138 7.55 15.30 5.08
N PRO A 139 8.52 14.80 4.29
CA PRO A 139 9.15 13.51 4.56
C PRO A 139 9.80 13.50 5.95
N VAL A 140 9.43 12.54 6.78
CA VAL A 140 10.04 12.32 8.09
C VAL A 140 10.91 11.07 8.01
N SER A 141 12.19 11.22 8.27
CA SER A 141 13.13 10.11 8.36
C SER A 141 13.29 9.69 9.80
N TYR A 142 12.88 8.47 10.11
CA TYR A 142 13.02 7.90 11.45
C TYR A 142 14.33 7.12 11.60
N TYR A 143 14.84 6.57 10.51
CA TYR A 143 16.05 5.73 10.48
C TYR A 143 16.94 6.09 9.31
N GLN A 144 18.25 5.87 9.50
CA GLN A 144 19.24 6.00 8.43
C GLN A 144 19.71 4.62 7.98
N SER A 145 20.15 4.53 6.73
CA SER A 145 20.76 3.31 6.22
C SER A 145 21.95 2.86 7.11
N GLY A 146 21.98 1.57 7.43
CA GLY A 146 22.99 0.97 8.32
C GLY A 146 22.59 0.89 9.79
N GLU A 147 21.51 1.54 10.22
CA GLU A 147 20.98 1.36 11.58
C GLU A 147 20.28 0.02 11.77
N THR A 148 20.13 -0.40 13.02
CA THR A 148 19.43 -1.65 13.38
C THR A 148 17.98 -1.36 13.75
N PHE A 149 17.06 -2.11 13.15
CA PHE A 149 15.63 -2.07 13.42
C PHE A 149 15.20 -3.36 14.13
N LYS A 150 14.76 -3.25 15.38
CA LYS A 150 14.41 -4.41 16.23
C LYS A 150 12.91 -4.66 16.17
N MET A 151 12.51 -5.79 15.60
CA MET A 151 11.11 -6.20 15.49
C MET A 151 10.70 -7.17 16.60
N GLU A 152 9.49 -6.98 17.10
CA GLU A 152 8.78 -7.91 17.99
C GLU A 152 7.45 -8.30 17.33
N TYR A 153 7.27 -9.58 17.06
CA TYR A 153 6.10 -10.10 16.36
C TYR A 153 5.03 -10.58 17.35
N GLY A 154 3.76 -10.49 16.93
CA GLY A 154 2.63 -10.92 17.74
C GLY A 154 2.67 -12.39 18.16
N ASN A 155 3.41 -13.25 17.45
CA ASN A 155 3.67 -14.64 17.81
C ASN A 155 4.83 -14.85 18.81
N GLY A 156 5.42 -13.77 19.32
CA GLY A 156 6.52 -13.79 20.28
C GLY A 156 7.92 -13.93 19.68
N LYS A 157 8.04 -14.04 18.36
CA LYS A 157 9.35 -13.99 17.69
C LYS A 157 9.94 -12.59 17.80
N GLN A 158 11.26 -12.49 17.73
CA GLN A 158 12.00 -11.24 17.66
C GLN A 158 13.09 -11.37 16.61
N LYS A 159 13.34 -10.29 15.86
CA LYS A 159 14.43 -10.23 14.89
C LYS A 159 14.97 -8.81 14.75
N ASP A 160 16.28 -8.72 14.62
CA ASP A 160 16.99 -7.48 14.32
C ASP A 160 17.28 -7.44 12.82
N TYR A 161 16.90 -6.34 12.17
CA TYR A 161 17.14 -6.06 10.75
C TYR A 161 18.12 -4.91 10.58
N GLY A 162 18.90 -4.93 9.52
CA GLY A 162 19.58 -3.73 9.06
C GLY A 162 18.62 -2.84 8.28
N VAL A 163 18.64 -1.53 8.50
CA VAL A 163 17.94 -0.58 7.63
C VAL A 163 18.74 -0.42 6.34
N ILE A 164 18.18 -0.84 5.21
CA ILE A 164 18.88 -0.75 3.91
C ILE A 164 18.65 0.57 3.19
N GLY A 165 17.56 1.27 3.52
CA GLY A 165 17.21 2.55 2.93
C GLY A 165 15.81 3.00 3.31
N GLU A 166 15.43 4.15 2.75
CA GLU A 166 14.11 4.73 2.91
C GLU A 166 13.40 4.80 1.55
N ALA A 167 12.16 4.33 1.50
CA ALA A 167 11.35 4.43 0.29
C ALA A 167 9.87 4.55 0.65
N MET A 168 9.11 5.21 -0.22
CA MET A 168 7.68 5.40 -0.07
C MET A 168 6.92 4.36 -0.89
N MET A 169 5.93 3.73 -0.28
CA MET A 169 4.98 2.86 -0.96
C MET A 169 4.09 3.69 -1.91
N PRO A 170 3.77 3.20 -3.12
CA PRO A 170 2.73 3.83 -3.93
C PRO A 170 1.43 3.98 -3.14
N TYR A 171 0.82 5.17 -3.18
CA TYR A 171 -0.36 5.53 -2.38
C TYR A 171 -1.50 4.49 -2.46
N SER A 172 -1.73 3.90 -3.64
CA SER A 172 -2.79 2.89 -3.82
C SER A 172 -2.48 1.53 -3.18
N LEU A 173 -1.23 1.27 -2.83
CA LEU A 173 -0.75 0.01 -2.24
C LEU A 173 -0.38 0.15 -0.76
N ASP A 174 -0.44 1.37 -0.25
CA ASP A 174 -0.15 1.64 1.15
C ASP A 174 -1.33 1.25 2.04
N TYR A 175 -1.07 1.10 3.33
CA TYR A 175 -2.10 0.85 4.31
C TYR A 175 -3.16 1.96 4.26
N PRO A 176 -4.46 1.63 4.14
CA PRO A 176 -5.49 2.61 3.80
C PRO A 176 -5.82 3.58 4.93
N TYR A 177 -5.42 3.26 6.17
CA TYR A 177 -5.67 4.11 7.33
C TYR A 177 -4.39 4.84 7.71
N ALA A 178 -4.41 6.15 7.53
CA ALA A 178 -3.34 7.00 7.99
C ALA A 178 -3.37 7.06 9.52
N ASP A 179 -2.25 6.72 10.15
CA ASP A 179 -2.08 6.82 11.59
C ASP A 179 -0.71 7.48 11.88
N SER A 180 -0.72 8.56 12.66
CA SER A 180 0.47 9.37 12.94
C SER A 180 1.42 8.75 13.96
N VAL A 181 1.05 7.62 14.56
CA VAL A 181 1.80 6.94 15.63
C VAL A 181 2.39 5.60 15.21
N TYR A 182 2.45 5.33 13.93
CA TYR A 182 3.03 4.11 13.37
C TYR A 182 4.29 4.39 12.57
N ILE A 183 5.17 3.40 12.52
CA ILE A 183 6.25 3.34 11.54
C ILE A 183 5.87 2.27 10.51
N THR A 184 5.96 2.59 9.24
CA THR A 184 5.77 1.61 8.19
C THR A 184 7.12 1.07 7.76
N VAL A 185 7.26 -0.26 7.74
CA VAL A 185 8.46 -0.93 7.24
C VAL A 185 8.10 -2.04 6.27
N MET A 186 8.98 -2.26 5.31
CA MET A 186 8.82 -3.25 4.26
C MET A 186 9.93 -4.28 4.33
N VAL A 187 9.56 -5.56 4.14
CA VAL A 187 10.45 -6.71 3.99
C VAL A 187 10.06 -7.52 2.75
N PRO A 188 10.89 -8.43 2.25
CA PRO A 188 10.48 -9.37 1.20
C PRO A 188 9.29 -10.22 1.64
N GLU A 189 8.40 -10.59 0.70
CA GLU A 189 7.19 -11.38 1.01
C GLU A 189 7.52 -12.71 1.72
N GLU A 190 8.61 -13.38 1.34
CA GLU A 190 9.03 -14.65 1.95
C GLU A 190 9.46 -14.47 3.41
N GLU A 191 10.14 -13.36 3.70
CA GLU A 191 10.51 -13.01 5.07
C GLU A 191 9.27 -12.67 5.90
N TYR A 192 8.33 -11.89 5.35
CA TYR A 192 7.07 -11.59 6.00
C TYR A 192 6.32 -12.87 6.38
N ILE A 193 6.14 -13.79 5.44
CA ILE A 193 5.44 -15.07 5.67
C ILE A 193 6.17 -15.90 6.73
N THR A 194 7.50 -15.94 6.69
CA THR A 194 8.31 -16.69 7.66
C THR A 194 8.13 -16.18 9.09
N GLN A 195 8.03 -14.87 9.26
CA GLN A 195 7.92 -14.28 10.59
C GLN A 195 6.51 -14.27 11.13
N THR A 196 5.52 -13.92 10.32
CA THR A 196 4.12 -13.77 10.73
C THR A 196 3.30 -15.04 10.59
N GLU A 197 3.75 -16.01 9.78
CA GLU A 197 3.01 -17.21 9.39
C GLU A 197 1.72 -16.90 8.58
N ASN A 198 1.50 -15.63 8.23
CA ASN A 198 0.39 -15.21 7.39
C ASN A 198 0.74 -15.34 5.90
N GLN A 199 -0.01 -16.17 5.18
CA GLN A 199 0.21 -16.46 3.76
C GLN A 199 -0.73 -15.68 2.82
N SER A 200 -1.67 -14.92 3.37
CA SER A 200 -2.64 -14.16 2.58
C SER A 200 -2.22 -12.70 2.44
N ALA A 201 -2.27 -12.17 1.22
CA ALA A 201 -1.89 -10.80 0.95
C ALA A 201 -3.06 -9.83 1.13
N MET A 202 -2.74 -8.59 1.44
CA MET A 202 -3.68 -7.46 1.48
C MET A 202 -4.04 -7.01 0.06
N TYR A 203 -3.04 -6.85 -0.80
CA TYR A 203 -3.21 -6.45 -2.20
C TYR A 203 -2.55 -7.41 -3.15
N ALA A 204 -3.15 -7.54 -4.35
CA ALA A 204 -2.48 -8.05 -5.54
C ALA A 204 -2.46 -6.97 -6.62
N THR A 205 -1.38 -6.91 -7.39
CA THR A 205 -1.22 -6.02 -8.53
C THR A 205 -0.92 -6.83 -9.78
N ILE A 206 -1.45 -6.42 -10.92
CA ILE A 206 -1.18 -7.08 -12.20
C ILE A 206 -0.91 -6.01 -13.25
N ASP A 207 0.21 -6.15 -13.93
CA ASP A 207 0.49 -5.44 -15.16
C ASP A 207 0.19 -6.36 -16.35
N ALA A 208 -0.63 -5.88 -17.27
CA ALA A 208 -0.96 -6.61 -18.49
C ALA A 208 0.15 -6.46 -19.53
N LYS A 209 0.37 -7.49 -20.33
CA LYS A 209 1.13 -7.36 -21.57
C LYS A 209 0.49 -6.29 -22.45
N LYS A 210 1.29 -5.62 -23.25
CA LYS A 210 0.83 -4.48 -24.06
C LYS A 210 -0.37 -4.84 -24.92
N GLY A 211 -1.51 -4.20 -24.61
CA GLY A 211 -2.76 -4.37 -25.37
C GLY A 211 -3.66 -5.53 -24.89
N GLU A 212 -3.24 -6.28 -23.86
CA GLU A 212 -3.96 -7.44 -23.32
C GLU A 212 -4.81 -7.11 -22.08
N ASP A 213 -5.02 -5.83 -21.77
CA ASP A 213 -5.79 -5.40 -20.58
C ASP A 213 -7.18 -6.04 -20.49
N LYS A 214 -7.87 -6.21 -21.64
CA LYS A 214 -9.21 -6.81 -21.67
C LYS A 214 -9.18 -8.29 -21.32
N GLN A 215 -8.20 -9.02 -21.85
CA GLN A 215 -8.02 -10.44 -21.62
C GLN A 215 -7.66 -10.71 -20.15
N VAL A 216 -6.78 -9.88 -19.56
CA VAL A 216 -6.49 -9.93 -18.12
C VAL A 216 -7.75 -9.69 -17.30
N LYS A 217 -8.57 -8.67 -17.67
CA LYS A 217 -9.84 -8.42 -16.99
C LYS A 217 -10.79 -9.62 -17.07
N GLU A 218 -10.99 -10.18 -18.25
CA GLU A 218 -11.85 -11.35 -18.46
C GLU A 218 -11.34 -12.57 -17.67
N TYR A 219 -10.02 -12.72 -17.58
CA TYR A 219 -9.41 -13.78 -16.78
C TYR A 219 -9.72 -13.62 -15.28
N ILE A 220 -9.55 -12.41 -14.74
CA ILE A 220 -9.84 -12.08 -13.34
C ILE A 220 -11.35 -12.31 -13.06
N ASP A 221 -12.21 -11.74 -13.89
CA ASP A 221 -13.66 -11.84 -13.72
C ASP A 221 -14.12 -13.32 -13.68
N LYS A 222 -13.56 -14.16 -14.55
CA LYS A 222 -13.92 -15.57 -14.68
C LYS A 222 -13.34 -16.46 -13.59
N ASN A 223 -12.07 -16.26 -13.22
CA ASN A 223 -11.32 -17.21 -12.40
C ASN A 223 -11.17 -16.77 -10.94
N VAL A 224 -11.36 -15.46 -10.64
CA VAL A 224 -11.26 -14.93 -9.29
C VAL A 224 -12.63 -14.49 -8.79
N LEU A 225 -13.26 -13.51 -9.47
CA LEU A 225 -14.47 -12.87 -8.94
C LEU A 225 -15.70 -13.76 -8.93
N LYS A 226 -15.78 -14.72 -9.83
CA LYS A 226 -16.94 -15.63 -9.90
C LYS A 226 -17.16 -16.43 -8.62
N GLU A 227 -16.08 -16.72 -7.90
CA GLU A 227 -16.11 -17.51 -6.67
C GLU A 227 -15.75 -16.71 -5.41
N ASN A 228 -15.38 -15.42 -5.57
CA ASN A 228 -14.92 -14.55 -4.49
C ASN A 228 -15.55 -13.16 -4.61
N ASP A 229 -16.79 -13.05 -4.18
CA ASP A 229 -17.59 -11.80 -4.22
C ASP A 229 -17.09 -10.69 -3.26
N MET A 230 -16.20 -11.04 -2.34
CA MET A 230 -15.59 -10.09 -1.40
C MET A 230 -14.32 -9.42 -1.95
N ILE A 231 -13.88 -9.78 -3.15
CA ILE A 231 -12.70 -9.16 -3.78
C ILE A 231 -13.13 -8.00 -4.67
N ASN A 232 -12.55 -6.84 -4.42
CA ASN A 232 -12.64 -5.68 -5.32
C ASN A 232 -11.57 -5.78 -6.39
N VAL A 233 -11.90 -5.28 -7.57
CA VAL A 233 -10.93 -5.08 -8.66
C VAL A 233 -11.00 -3.65 -9.15
N PHE A 234 -9.89 -2.95 -9.01
CA PHE A 234 -9.68 -1.63 -9.60
C PHE A 234 -8.83 -1.78 -10.86
N SER A 235 -9.23 -1.14 -11.95
CA SER A 235 -8.45 -1.19 -13.19
C SER A 235 -8.33 0.17 -13.85
N VAL A 236 -7.16 0.42 -14.44
CA VAL A 236 -6.91 1.60 -15.28
C VAL A 236 -7.86 1.61 -16.48
N LEU A 237 -8.23 0.43 -17.00
CA LEU A 237 -9.19 0.27 -18.10
C LEU A 237 -10.57 0.84 -17.73
N ASP A 238 -11.11 0.44 -16.57
CA ASP A 238 -12.43 0.90 -16.10
C ASP A 238 -12.41 2.39 -15.72
N MET A 239 -11.31 2.86 -15.15
CA MET A 239 -11.13 4.29 -14.86
C MET A 239 -11.12 5.13 -16.12
N LYS A 240 -10.38 4.73 -17.15
CA LYS A 240 -10.38 5.39 -18.48
C LYS A 240 -11.77 5.37 -19.12
N ALA A 241 -12.48 4.25 -19.03
CA ALA A 241 -13.84 4.14 -19.56
C ALA A 241 -14.83 5.05 -18.81
N SER A 242 -14.74 5.14 -17.50
CA SER A 242 -15.56 6.00 -16.66
C SER A 242 -15.29 7.48 -16.95
N PHE A 243 -14.02 7.86 -17.06
CA PHE A 243 -13.64 9.23 -17.42
C PHE A 243 -14.15 9.64 -18.81
N ARG A 244 -14.02 8.76 -19.81
CA ARG A 244 -14.57 9.00 -21.17
C ARG A 244 -16.08 9.19 -21.12
N ARG A 245 -16.82 8.38 -20.37
CA ARG A 245 -18.28 8.53 -20.19
C ARG A 245 -18.63 9.86 -19.53
N PHE A 246 -17.87 10.26 -18.51
CA PHE A 246 -18.05 11.55 -17.84
C PHE A 246 -17.85 12.71 -18.82
N VAL A 247 -16.71 12.75 -19.53
CA VAL A 247 -16.40 13.80 -20.51
C VAL A 247 -17.44 13.85 -21.63
N SER A 248 -17.84 12.69 -22.18
CA SER A 248 -18.88 12.62 -23.21
C SER A 248 -20.23 13.21 -22.75
N LYS A 249 -20.59 12.97 -21.49
CA LYS A 249 -21.82 13.52 -20.89
C LYS A 249 -21.79 15.06 -20.82
N TYR A 250 -20.64 15.64 -20.46
CA TYR A 250 -20.47 17.09 -20.43
C TYR A 250 -20.45 17.71 -21.83
N TYR A 251 -19.81 17.05 -22.79
CA TYR A 251 -19.89 17.50 -24.21
C TYR A 251 -21.31 17.49 -24.73
N MET A 252 -22.11 16.49 -24.43
CA MET A 252 -23.53 16.41 -24.82
C MET A 252 -24.34 17.55 -24.20
N ILE A 253 -24.15 17.83 -22.89
CA ILE A 253 -24.85 18.95 -22.23
C ILE A 253 -24.41 20.29 -22.83
N GLY A 254 -23.13 20.50 -23.07
CA GLY A 254 -22.61 21.71 -23.71
C GLY A 254 -23.15 21.92 -25.10
N SER A 255 -23.21 20.87 -25.92
CA SER A 255 -23.79 20.91 -27.27
C SER A 255 -25.28 21.25 -27.24
N PHE A 256 -26.02 20.69 -26.29
CA PHE A 256 -27.44 20.98 -26.12
C PHE A 256 -27.67 22.45 -25.74
N LEU A 257 -26.84 23.01 -24.85
CA LEU A 257 -26.89 24.43 -24.49
C LEU A 257 -26.60 25.33 -25.70
N VAL A 258 -25.61 25.01 -26.52
CA VAL A 258 -25.30 25.75 -27.73
C VAL A 258 -26.48 25.75 -28.72
N VAL A 259 -27.15 24.60 -28.88
CA VAL A 259 -28.34 24.48 -29.72
C VAL A 259 -29.48 25.37 -29.18
N ILE A 260 -29.75 25.34 -27.86
CA ILE A 260 -30.76 26.20 -27.24
C ILE A 260 -30.44 27.67 -27.47
N LEU A 261 -29.19 28.10 -27.25
CA LEU A 261 -28.78 29.48 -27.45
C LEU A 261 -28.97 29.93 -28.92
N ALA A 262 -28.63 29.04 -29.86
CA ALA A 262 -28.86 29.30 -31.29
C ALA A 262 -30.36 29.47 -31.64
N PHE A 263 -31.25 28.72 -30.99
CA PHE A 263 -32.72 28.88 -31.19
C PHE A 263 -33.28 30.14 -30.53
N ILE A 264 -32.69 30.65 -29.47
CA ILE A 264 -33.09 31.87 -28.76
C ILE A 264 -32.58 33.12 -29.51
N GLY A 265 -31.65 32.96 -30.46
CA GLY A 265 -31.18 34.07 -31.31
C GLY A 265 -30.15 34.97 -30.60
N ILE A 266 -29.36 34.40 -29.71
CA ILE A 266 -28.23 35.07 -29.05
C ILE A 266 -26.93 34.68 -29.76
#